data_702b3364104e32dbc373311942bf8f42
#
_entry.id   702b3364104e32dbc373311942bf8f42
#
_cell.length_a   1.000
_cell.length_b   1.000
_cell.length_c   1.000
_cell.angle_alpha   90.00
_cell.angle_beta   90.00
_cell.angle_gamma   90.00
#
_symmetry.space_group_name_H-M   'P 1'
#
loop_
_entity.id
_entity.type
_entity.pdbx_description
1 polymer ?
#
loop_
_entity_poly.entity_id
_entity_poly.type
_entity_poly.pdbx_seq_one_letter_code
_entity_poly.pdbx_strand_id
1 'polypeptide(L)'
;MKKILIFLVAALSVAFFSGCESVEGDYETQRTIKIVSTDVVFERAGGSGTIVVEAEGSIVATSSRPWCTTSVSGNTINVNVGEYDGLDNRYADIIITCGDYSTRVTAHQYGCYFLLPEAEDSYRVEDINGQVAIPLSHNNYEPAGVADVDWLSTVYENGNVIIKAADNKTGQVRTGNITIGDKKIQIIQWSFDTVFAGEYDWSGTTTASGTVKKSMPVTISDYDAEKGIFRINFTNNSMGEGAYMEVPFDPDTFTFTMSAGQYIGETVYKNAPAYIYTMVYGGGYITWDASIKAAFTFTLDPETGKYYAALKDIGTWLEGERVVSGVYFELFKANSPTSANRMKISISTKVYNNVLIQK
;
A
#
# COMPACT_ATOMS: atom_id res chain seq x y z
N MET A 1 -21.07 -6.97 -10.82
CA MET A 1 -22.47 -7.06 -10.37
C MET A 1 -22.49 -7.59 -8.95
N LYS A 2 -22.41 -6.73 -7.94
CA LYS A 2 -22.75 -6.98 -6.53
C LYS A 2 -22.70 -5.64 -5.80
N LYS A 3 -23.66 -4.79 -6.13
CA LYS A 3 -24.06 -3.64 -5.29
C LYS A 3 -25.46 -4.00 -4.78
N ILE A 4 -25.79 -3.52 -3.60
CA ILE A 4 -27.06 -3.67 -2.87
C ILE A 4 -26.99 -4.78 -1.81
N LEU A 5 -26.55 -4.42 -0.61
CA LEU A 5 -27.14 -4.86 0.67
C LEU A 5 -26.60 -4.07 1.87
N ILE A 6 -26.82 -2.76 1.88
CA ILE A 6 -26.71 -1.95 3.10
C ILE A 6 -27.85 -0.93 3.01
N PHE A 7 -28.99 -1.31 3.51
CA PHE A 7 -30.11 -0.44 3.93
C PHE A 7 -31.28 -1.35 4.29
N LEU A 8 -31.30 -1.88 5.53
CA LEU A 8 -32.53 -2.36 6.18
C LEU A 8 -32.26 -2.86 7.60
N VAL A 9 -31.81 -1.99 8.50
CA VAL A 9 -31.95 -2.21 9.96
C VAL A 9 -32.21 -0.87 10.62
N ALA A 10 -33.27 -0.24 10.24
CA ALA A 10 -33.79 0.94 10.95
C ALA A 10 -35.32 1.04 10.77
N ALA A 11 -36.05 0.01 11.14
CA ALA A 11 -37.50 0.07 11.31
C ALA A 11 -38.05 -1.25 11.84
N LEU A 12 -37.83 -1.58 13.11
CA LEU A 12 -38.65 -2.56 13.80
C LEU A 12 -38.57 -2.38 15.31
N SER A 13 -39.16 -1.31 15.81
CA SER A 13 -39.49 -1.19 17.22
C SER A 13 -40.77 -0.35 17.44
N VAL A 14 -41.84 -0.69 16.76
CA VAL A 14 -43.17 -0.24 17.16
C VAL A 14 -44.13 -1.38 16.85
N ALA A 15 -44.74 -1.91 17.89
CA ALA A 15 -46.02 -2.61 17.97
C ALA A 15 -45.94 -3.92 18.74
N PHE A 16 -46.10 -3.83 20.05
CA PHE A 16 -46.89 -4.84 20.80
C PHE A 16 -47.49 -4.15 22.03
N PHE A 17 -48.55 -3.40 21.83
CA PHE A 17 -49.52 -3.16 22.85
C PHE A 17 -50.91 -3.23 22.22
N SER A 18 -51.53 -4.37 22.31
CA SER A 18 -52.97 -4.45 22.15
C SER A 18 -53.52 -5.52 23.12
N GLY A 19 -54.36 -5.07 24.00
CA GLY A 19 -55.39 -5.87 24.58
C GLY A 19 -55.21 -6.29 26.04
N CYS A 20 -55.77 -5.47 26.95
CA CYS A 20 -56.48 -6.01 28.10
C CYS A 20 -57.67 -5.11 28.38
N GLU A 21 -58.85 -5.74 28.46
CA GLU A 21 -60.12 -5.15 28.72
C GLU A 21 -60.16 -4.44 30.09
N SER A 22 -60.90 -3.34 30.13
CA SER A 22 -61.18 -2.51 31.30
C SER A 22 -61.87 -3.30 32.39
N VAL A 23 -61.22 -3.50 33.51
CA VAL A 23 -61.88 -3.69 34.81
C VAL A 23 -61.95 -2.34 35.45
N GLU A 24 -63.12 -1.72 35.55
CA GLU A 24 -63.38 -0.58 36.41
C GLU A 24 -63.22 -1.04 37.86
N GLY A 25 -62.03 -0.82 38.42
CA GLY A 25 -61.77 -0.78 39.84
C GLY A 25 -61.17 0.59 40.15
N ASP A 26 -61.54 1.20 41.25
CA ASP A 26 -60.86 2.38 41.80
C ASP A 26 -59.38 2.10 41.94
N TYR A 27 -58.61 2.33 40.86
CA TYR A 27 -57.18 2.40 40.94
C TYR A 27 -56.83 3.77 41.52
N GLU A 28 -56.41 3.80 42.76
CA GLU A 28 -55.53 4.86 43.21
C GLU A 28 -54.53 5.13 42.10
N THR A 29 -54.51 6.38 41.57
CA THR A 29 -53.54 6.75 40.56
C THR A 29 -52.15 6.46 41.14
N GLN A 30 -51.56 5.31 40.71
CA GLN A 30 -50.21 4.96 41.14
C GLN A 30 -49.31 6.13 40.74
N ARG A 31 -48.82 6.90 41.71
CA ARG A 31 -47.82 7.92 41.48
C ARG A 31 -46.58 7.24 40.95
N THR A 32 -46.34 7.39 39.69
CA THR A 32 -45.17 6.78 38.98
C THR A 32 -44.29 7.86 38.46
N ILE A 33 -43.01 7.58 38.36
CA ILE A 33 -42.06 8.43 37.63
C ILE A 33 -42.10 8.00 36.17
N LYS A 34 -42.57 8.90 35.30
CA LYS A 34 -42.62 8.63 33.85
C LYS A 34 -41.45 9.38 33.17
N ILE A 35 -40.64 8.66 32.45
CA ILE A 35 -39.59 9.26 31.61
C ILE A 35 -40.26 9.84 30.37
N VAL A 36 -40.08 11.13 30.13
CA VAL A 36 -40.62 11.85 28.96
C VAL A 36 -39.61 11.86 27.83
N SER A 37 -38.36 12.16 28.13
CA SER A 37 -37.27 12.15 27.17
C SER A 37 -35.92 11.90 27.84
N THR A 38 -34.98 11.35 27.08
CA THR A 38 -33.59 11.18 27.54
C THR A 38 -32.64 11.56 26.43
N ASP A 39 -31.61 12.33 26.79
CA ASP A 39 -30.44 12.66 25.96
C ASP A 39 -29.20 12.48 26.83
N VAL A 40 -28.79 11.24 26.99
CA VAL A 40 -27.68 10.80 27.86
C VAL A 40 -26.73 9.81 27.18
N VAL A 41 -26.60 9.97 25.87
CA VAL A 41 -25.59 9.30 25.09
C VAL A 41 -24.51 10.32 24.71
N PHE A 42 -23.28 10.07 25.11
CA PHE A 42 -22.18 11.02 25.01
C PHE A 42 -21.07 10.46 24.14
N GLU A 43 -20.49 11.35 23.36
CA GLU A 43 -19.22 11.06 22.68
C GLU A 43 -18.05 11.04 23.67
N ARG A 44 -16.87 10.61 23.21
CA ARG A 44 -15.62 10.60 24.01
C ARG A 44 -15.34 11.93 24.71
N ALA A 45 -15.58 13.06 24.05
CA ALA A 45 -15.32 14.39 24.59
C ALA A 45 -16.18 14.73 25.81
N GLY A 46 -17.24 13.95 26.09
CA GLY A 46 -18.19 14.23 27.15
C GLY A 46 -19.19 15.31 26.76
N GLY A 47 -19.74 15.97 27.75
CA GLY A 47 -20.71 17.01 27.55
C GLY A 47 -21.84 17.01 28.60
N SER A 48 -22.92 17.68 28.25
CA SER A 48 -24.13 17.79 29.08
C SER A 48 -25.33 17.27 28.33
N GLY A 49 -26.16 16.48 29.02
CA GLY A 49 -27.42 15.93 28.52
C GLY A 49 -28.53 16.10 29.54
N THR A 50 -29.74 15.69 29.18
CA THR A 50 -30.92 15.86 30.06
C THR A 50 -31.79 14.62 30.10
N ILE A 51 -32.43 14.40 31.24
CA ILE A 51 -33.54 13.47 31.41
C ILE A 51 -34.74 14.31 31.90
N VAL A 52 -35.84 14.27 31.15
CA VAL A 52 -37.07 14.93 31.51
C VAL A 52 -38.04 13.88 32.03
N VAL A 53 -38.61 14.14 33.20
CA VAL A 53 -39.57 13.22 33.86
C VAL A 53 -40.89 13.94 34.18
N GLU A 54 -41.95 13.17 34.26
CA GLU A 54 -43.21 13.56 34.91
C GLU A 54 -43.30 12.82 36.24
N ALA A 55 -43.34 13.59 37.34
CA ALA A 55 -43.48 13.06 38.68
C ALA A 55 -44.17 14.12 39.62
N GLU A 56 -44.95 13.67 40.56
CA GLU A 56 -45.60 14.51 41.55
C GLU A 56 -44.80 14.50 42.87
N GLY A 57 -43.93 15.50 43.08
CA GLY A 57 -43.11 15.62 44.27
C GLY A 57 -41.68 16.04 44.01
N SER A 58 -40.88 15.97 45.03
CA SER A 58 -39.44 16.33 44.93
C SER A 58 -38.64 15.20 44.27
N ILE A 59 -37.95 15.52 43.19
CA ILE A 59 -37.11 14.57 42.45
C ILE A 59 -35.70 14.64 43.01
N VAL A 60 -35.11 13.45 43.22
CA VAL A 60 -33.66 13.29 43.50
C VAL A 60 -33.08 12.35 42.43
N ALA A 61 -31.93 12.71 41.92
CA ALA A 61 -31.21 11.90 40.94
C ALA A 61 -29.78 11.66 41.41
N THR A 62 -29.33 10.41 41.40
CA THR A 62 -27.98 10.00 41.77
C THR A 62 -27.38 9.09 40.73
N SER A 63 -26.10 9.30 40.41
CA SER A 63 -25.36 8.45 39.49
C SER A 63 -24.64 7.35 40.24
N SER A 64 -24.61 6.15 39.65
CA SER A 64 -23.85 4.98 40.14
C SER A 64 -22.34 5.11 39.92
N ARG A 65 -21.90 6.15 39.21
CA ARG A 65 -20.50 6.34 38.83
C ARG A 65 -20.02 7.76 39.04
N PRO A 66 -18.85 8.01 39.60
CA PRO A 66 -18.35 9.35 39.92
C PRO A 66 -18.02 10.19 38.67
N TRP A 67 -17.76 9.56 37.50
CA TRP A 67 -17.52 10.29 36.26
C TRP A 67 -18.78 10.90 35.61
N CYS A 68 -19.95 10.48 36.04
CA CYS A 68 -21.24 10.97 35.59
C CYS A 68 -21.90 11.70 36.74
N THR A 69 -22.12 12.98 36.61
CA THR A 69 -22.73 13.83 37.67
C THR A 69 -24.11 14.27 37.28
N THR A 70 -24.99 14.44 38.29
CA THR A 70 -26.38 14.81 38.08
C THR A 70 -26.74 16.05 38.90
N SER A 71 -27.62 16.88 38.35
CA SER A 71 -28.30 17.97 39.10
C SER A 71 -29.74 18.06 38.64
N VAL A 72 -30.64 18.38 39.58
CA VAL A 72 -32.09 18.43 39.32
C VAL A 72 -32.56 19.88 39.30
N SER A 73 -33.37 20.21 38.28
CA SER A 73 -34.05 21.51 38.15
C SER A 73 -35.51 21.28 37.74
N GLY A 74 -36.43 21.35 38.69
CA GLY A 74 -37.82 20.97 38.47
C GLY A 74 -37.94 19.50 38.03
N ASN A 75 -38.52 19.26 36.88
CA ASN A 75 -38.70 17.94 36.29
C ASN A 75 -37.57 17.55 35.33
N THR A 76 -36.50 18.31 35.26
CA THR A 76 -35.34 18.05 34.41
C THR A 76 -34.13 17.66 35.25
N ILE A 77 -33.54 16.54 34.94
CA ILE A 77 -32.27 16.09 35.48
C ILE A 77 -31.18 16.42 34.43
N ASN A 78 -30.26 17.31 34.81
CA ASN A 78 -29.08 17.59 34.00
C ASN A 78 -28.01 16.57 34.33
N VAL A 79 -27.42 15.97 33.29
CA VAL A 79 -26.36 14.94 33.36
C VAL A 79 -25.12 15.51 32.73
N ASN A 80 -23.99 15.44 33.43
CA ASN A 80 -22.70 15.92 32.90
C ASN A 80 -21.66 14.83 33.00
N VAL A 81 -20.91 14.67 31.92
CA VAL A 81 -19.79 13.73 31.81
C VAL A 81 -18.56 14.42 31.27
N GLY A 82 -17.38 14.10 31.81
CA GLY A 82 -16.10 14.59 31.33
C GLY A 82 -15.56 13.79 30.18
N GLU A 83 -14.44 14.24 29.60
CA GLU A 83 -13.70 13.52 28.60
C GLU A 83 -13.26 12.11 29.08
N TYR A 84 -13.20 11.16 28.15
CA TYR A 84 -12.87 9.77 28.44
C TYR A 84 -11.87 9.22 27.42
N ASP A 85 -10.72 8.71 27.91
CA ASP A 85 -9.62 8.19 27.09
C ASP A 85 -9.55 6.65 27.05
N GLY A 86 -10.55 5.97 27.64
CA GLY A 86 -10.62 4.50 27.55
C GLY A 86 -11.10 4.01 26.18
N LEU A 87 -10.70 2.82 25.80
CA LEU A 87 -11.09 2.20 24.52
C LEU A 87 -12.50 1.61 24.57
N ASP A 88 -12.92 1.14 25.75
CA ASP A 88 -14.24 0.52 25.93
C ASP A 88 -15.31 1.57 26.22
N ASN A 89 -16.53 1.32 25.76
CA ASN A 89 -17.66 2.12 26.15
C ASN A 89 -17.91 2.01 27.67
N ARG A 90 -18.38 3.11 28.31
CA ARG A 90 -18.71 3.09 29.73
C ARG A 90 -20.16 3.50 29.99
N TYR A 91 -20.70 2.99 31.09
CA TYR A 91 -22.09 3.14 31.44
C TYR A 91 -22.24 3.58 32.91
N ALA A 92 -23.22 4.43 33.17
CA ALA A 92 -23.62 4.86 34.52
C ALA A 92 -25.12 4.79 34.65
N ASP A 93 -25.61 4.10 35.69
CA ASP A 93 -27.01 4.13 36.03
C ASP A 93 -27.35 5.42 36.83
N ILE A 94 -28.33 6.16 36.35
CA ILE A 94 -28.90 7.33 37.04
C ILE A 94 -30.18 6.86 37.68
N ILE A 95 -30.15 6.78 39.00
CA ILE A 95 -31.32 6.40 39.83
C ILE A 95 -32.09 7.66 40.13
N ILE A 96 -33.34 7.70 39.70
CA ILE A 96 -34.26 8.84 39.88
C ILE A 96 -35.33 8.41 40.89
N THR A 97 -35.46 9.13 41.97
CA THR A 97 -36.44 8.87 43.05
C THR A 97 -37.39 10.06 43.26
N CYS A 98 -38.65 9.75 43.56
CA CYS A 98 -39.66 10.72 43.97
C CYS A 98 -40.56 10.09 45.04
N GLY A 99 -40.39 10.48 46.33
CA GLY A 99 -40.97 9.76 47.45
C GLY A 99 -40.49 8.32 47.52
N ASP A 100 -41.44 7.38 47.59
CA ASP A 100 -41.15 5.93 47.64
C ASP A 100 -40.94 5.29 46.26
N TYR A 101 -41.06 6.05 45.17
CA TYR A 101 -40.91 5.54 43.81
C TYR A 101 -39.52 5.77 43.27
N SER A 102 -39.03 4.83 42.51
CA SER A 102 -37.74 4.95 41.82
C SER A 102 -37.79 4.42 40.41
N THR A 103 -36.98 5.01 39.52
CA THR A 103 -36.73 4.52 38.16
C THR A 103 -35.28 4.68 37.85
N ARG A 104 -34.82 4.09 36.71
CA ARG A 104 -33.44 4.12 36.31
C ARG A 104 -33.32 4.48 34.83
N VAL A 105 -32.35 5.33 34.51
CA VAL A 105 -31.90 5.64 33.16
C VAL A 105 -30.40 5.38 33.09
N THR A 106 -29.93 4.71 32.06
CA THR A 106 -28.51 4.45 31.88
C THR A 106 -27.90 5.48 30.95
N ALA A 107 -26.95 6.26 31.45
CA ALA A 107 -26.09 7.10 30.63
C ALA A 107 -25.00 6.25 29.98
N HIS A 108 -24.73 6.51 28.70
CA HIS A 108 -23.73 5.83 27.89
C HIS A 108 -22.72 6.84 27.41
N GLN A 109 -21.42 6.52 27.52
CA GLN A 109 -20.36 7.28 26.88
C GLN A 109 -19.47 6.35 26.04
N TYR A 110 -19.28 6.75 24.78
CA TYR A 110 -18.39 6.04 23.87
C TYR A 110 -16.93 6.17 24.30
N GLY A 111 -16.20 5.06 24.19
CA GLY A 111 -14.76 5.04 24.30
C GLY A 111 -14.07 5.58 23.05
N CYS A 112 -12.75 5.63 23.10
CA CYS A 112 -11.93 5.97 21.95
C CYS A 112 -12.07 4.92 20.86
N TYR A 113 -12.24 5.33 19.62
CA TYR A 113 -12.13 4.43 18.48
C TYR A 113 -11.35 5.10 17.34
N PHE A 114 -10.75 4.27 16.54
CA PHE A 114 -10.19 4.63 15.25
C PHE A 114 -10.36 3.46 14.28
N LEU A 115 -10.41 3.77 13.00
CA LEU A 115 -10.46 2.81 11.92
C LEU A 115 -9.54 3.28 10.80
N LEU A 116 -8.84 2.35 10.19
CA LEU A 116 -8.02 2.55 9.00
C LEU A 116 -8.64 1.75 7.84
N PRO A 117 -9.78 2.20 7.28
CA PRO A 117 -10.60 1.39 6.37
C PRO A 117 -9.91 1.06 5.04
N GLU A 118 -8.94 1.89 4.63
CA GLU A 118 -8.24 1.76 3.36
C GLU A 118 -6.75 1.41 3.55
N ALA A 119 -6.34 1.01 4.77
CA ALA A 119 -4.95 0.65 5.02
C ALA A 119 -4.59 -0.69 4.38
N GLU A 120 -3.62 -0.67 3.47
CA GLU A 120 -2.99 -1.85 2.91
C GLU A 120 -1.97 -2.47 3.88
N ASP A 121 -1.47 -3.66 3.58
CA ASP A 121 -0.45 -4.32 4.39
C ASP A 121 0.95 -3.79 4.12
N SER A 122 1.16 -3.16 2.96
CA SER A 122 2.44 -2.56 2.59
C SER A 122 2.28 -1.37 1.65
N TYR A 123 3.22 -0.42 1.76
CA TYR A 123 3.33 0.74 0.86
C TYR A 123 4.75 0.94 0.41
N ARG A 124 4.92 1.32 -0.85
CA ARG A 124 6.18 1.83 -1.37
C ARG A 124 6.22 3.35 -1.23
N VAL A 125 7.36 3.87 -0.81
CA VAL A 125 7.64 5.32 -0.73
C VAL A 125 8.99 5.64 -1.37
N GLU A 126 9.13 6.88 -1.84
CA GLU A 126 10.37 7.36 -2.44
C GLU A 126 11.48 7.59 -1.40
N ASP A 127 12.74 7.60 -1.86
CA ASP A 127 13.92 7.82 -1.00
C ASP A 127 13.97 9.21 -0.39
N ILE A 128 13.45 10.21 -1.09
CA ILE A 128 13.40 11.60 -0.63
C ILE A 128 11.95 12.02 -0.39
N ASN A 129 11.69 12.62 0.76
CA ASN A 129 10.34 13.04 1.18
C ASN A 129 9.30 11.91 1.13
N GLY A 130 9.75 10.67 1.32
CA GLY A 130 8.88 9.48 1.26
C GLY A 130 7.79 9.54 2.31
N GLN A 131 6.53 9.46 1.87
CA GLN A 131 5.38 9.43 2.77
C GLN A 131 4.18 8.77 2.13
N VAL A 132 3.28 8.29 2.96
CA VAL A 132 1.96 7.80 2.57
C VAL A 132 0.91 8.33 3.52
N ALA A 133 -0.21 8.82 2.98
CA ALA A 133 -1.37 9.28 3.74
C ALA A 133 -2.46 8.19 3.69
N ILE A 134 -2.91 7.76 4.86
CA ILE A 134 -3.94 6.73 5.02
C ILE A 134 -5.15 7.36 5.71
N PRO A 135 -6.36 7.31 5.12
CA PRO A 135 -7.56 7.85 5.72
C PRO A 135 -7.82 7.23 7.10
N LEU A 136 -8.12 8.08 8.06
CA LEU A 136 -8.43 7.71 9.44
C LEU A 136 -9.84 8.15 9.79
N SER A 137 -10.67 7.22 10.25
CA SER A 137 -11.96 7.53 10.89
C SER A 137 -11.82 7.36 12.40
N HIS A 138 -12.08 8.41 13.16
CA HIS A 138 -11.88 8.42 14.61
C HIS A 138 -12.84 9.41 15.32
N ASN A 139 -12.98 9.27 16.63
CA ASN A 139 -13.72 10.21 17.48
C ASN A 139 -12.77 11.12 18.29
N ASN A 140 -11.88 11.84 17.59
CA ASN A 140 -10.80 12.67 18.17
C ASN A 140 -9.77 11.85 18.98
N TYR A 141 -9.58 10.58 18.62
CA TYR A 141 -8.54 9.72 19.16
C TYR A 141 -7.52 9.39 18.06
N GLU A 142 -6.28 9.74 18.30
CA GLU A 142 -5.15 9.52 17.39
C GLU A 142 -4.20 8.52 18.05
N PRO A 143 -4.25 7.24 17.64
CA PRO A 143 -3.40 6.20 18.24
C PRO A 143 -1.94 6.44 17.89
N ALA A 144 -1.03 6.29 18.85
CA ALA A 144 0.40 6.41 18.58
C ALA A 144 0.85 5.35 17.56
N GLY A 145 1.52 5.77 16.50
CA GLY A 145 2.22 4.87 15.60
C GLY A 145 3.54 4.41 16.21
N VAL A 146 3.76 3.09 16.29
CA VAL A 146 4.99 2.49 16.82
C VAL A 146 5.78 1.89 15.68
N ALA A 147 6.91 2.50 15.33
CA ALA A 147 7.82 2.00 14.32
C ALA A 147 8.84 1.03 14.92
N ASP A 148 9.23 -0.01 14.16
CA ASP A 148 10.31 -0.93 14.52
C ASP A 148 11.70 -0.43 14.07
N VAL A 149 11.74 0.71 13.38
CA VAL A 149 12.93 1.39 12.88
C VAL A 149 12.87 2.89 13.18
N ASP A 150 14.02 3.54 13.29
CA ASP A 150 14.15 4.95 13.67
C ASP A 150 13.86 5.95 12.53
N TRP A 151 13.81 5.49 11.30
CA TRP A 151 13.57 6.32 10.13
C TRP A 151 12.07 6.43 9.74
N LEU A 152 11.14 5.77 10.46
CA LEU A 152 9.69 5.90 10.28
C LEU A 152 9.06 6.68 11.43
N SER A 153 8.09 7.51 11.10
CA SER A 153 7.28 8.27 12.06
C SER A 153 5.86 8.47 11.55
N THR A 154 4.93 8.84 12.44
CA THR A 154 3.56 9.21 12.07
C THR A 154 3.22 10.62 12.47
N VAL A 155 2.37 11.26 11.69
CA VAL A 155 1.67 12.52 12.01
C VAL A 155 0.20 12.39 11.61
N TYR A 156 -0.67 13.11 12.33
CA TYR A 156 -2.10 13.15 12.05
C TYR A 156 -2.46 14.49 11.46
N GLU A 157 -2.95 14.51 10.22
CA GLU A 157 -3.32 15.76 9.53
C GLU A 157 -4.50 15.51 8.60
N ASN A 158 -5.50 16.44 8.64
CA ASN A 158 -6.62 16.45 7.69
C ASN A 158 -7.40 15.13 7.59
N GLY A 159 -7.60 14.44 8.71
CA GLY A 159 -8.32 13.16 8.75
C GLY A 159 -7.52 11.97 8.20
N ASN A 160 -6.20 12.11 8.11
CA ASN A 160 -5.30 11.03 7.71
C ASN A 160 -4.24 10.80 8.79
N VAL A 161 -3.80 9.56 8.91
CA VAL A 161 -2.49 9.25 9.46
C VAL A 161 -1.47 9.29 8.32
N ILE A 162 -0.44 10.11 8.44
CA ILE A 162 0.64 10.23 7.48
C ILE A 162 1.85 9.48 8.05
N ILE A 163 2.25 8.40 7.39
CA ILE A 163 3.49 7.72 7.69
C ILE A 163 4.59 8.42 6.90
N LYS A 164 5.58 8.96 7.60
CA LYS A 164 6.75 9.66 7.02
C LYS A 164 7.98 8.79 7.14
N ALA A 165 8.75 8.69 6.06
CA ALA A 165 10.05 8.07 6.03
C ALA A 165 11.14 9.14 5.92
N ALA A 166 12.16 9.08 6.77
CA ALA A 166 13.36 9.91 6.58
C ALA A 166 14.05 9.58 5.26
N ASP A 167 14.83 10.53 4.71
CA ASP A 167 15.55 10.33 3.46
C ASP A 167 16.45 9.09 3.51
N ASN A 168 16.35 8.27 2.48
CA ASN A 168 17.21 7.12 2.30
C ASN A 168 18.42 7.51 1.40
N LYS A 169 19.58 7.59 1.97
CA LYS A 169 20.84 7.92 1.29
C LYS A 169 21.77 6.72 1.14
N THR A 170 21.25 5.51 1.36
CA THR A 170 22.07 4.30 1.33
C THR A 170 22.31 3.75 -0.06
N GLY A 171 21.52 4.15 -1.06
CA GLY A 171 21.53 3.56 -2.39
C GLY A 171 20.95 2.14 -2.43
N GLN A 172 20.25 1.71 -1.38
CA GLN A 172 19.68 0.38 -1.25
C GLN A 172 18.21 0.45 -0.86
N VAL A 173 17.44 -0.55 -1.26
CA VAL A 173 16.08 -0.76 -0.75
C VAL A 173 16.15 -1.01 0.75
N ARG A 174 15.30 -0.32 1.51
CA ARG A 174 15.11 -0.62 2.92
C ARG A 174 13.66 -0.82 3.28
N THR A 175 13.41 -1.62 4.29
CA THR A 175 12.07 -1.92 4.79
C THR A 175 11.98 -1.68 6.28
N GLY A 176 10.82 -1.24 6.73
CA GLY A 176 10.49 -1.10 8.14
C GLY A 176 9.00 -1.30 8.34
N ASN A 177 8.56 -1.50 9.57
CA ASN A 177 7.15 -1.63 9.89
C ASN A 177 6.73 -0.55 10.87
N ILE A 178 5.49 -0.14 10.73
CA ILE A 178 4.82 0.71 11.70
C ILE A 178 3.53 0.04 12.14
N THR A 179 3.26 0.03 13.43
CA THR A 179 2.03 -0.52 14.00
C THR A 179 1.18 0.65 14.52
N ILE A 180 -0.06 0.73 14.08
CA ILE A 180 -1.04 1.74 14.48
C ILE A 180 -2.25 0.98 15.04
N GLY A 181 -2.40 0.97 16.36
CA GLY A 181 -3.33 0.07 17.03
C GLY A 181 -2.95 -1.39 16.85
N ASP A 182 -3.79 -2.16 16.18
CA ASP A 182 -3.58 -3.57 15.82
C ASP A 182 -3.11 -3.77 14.38
N LYS A 183 -3.15 -2.70 13.55
CA LYS A 183 -2.73 -2.77 12.15
C LYS A 183 -1.22 -2.60 12.04
N LYS A 184 -0.54 -3.62 11.52
CA LYS A 184 0.87 -3.58 11.14
C LYS A 184 0.98 -3.29 9.65
N ILE A 185 1.77 -2.27 9.30
CA ILE A 185 1.96 -1.78 7.93
C ILE A 185 3.45 -1.82 7.62
N GLN A 186 3.83 -2.46 6.50
CA GLN A 186 5.19 -2.46 6.01
C GLN A 186 5.41 -1.25 5.11
N ILE A 187 6.53 -0.56 5.29
CA ILE A 187 7.00 0.51 4.40
C ILE A 187 8.26 0.02 3.68
N ILE A 188 8.22 0.07 2.35
CA ILE A 188 9.33 -0.28 1.46
C ILE A 188 9.80 1.01 0.82
N GLN A 189 11.02 1.45 1.12
CA GLN A 189 11.56 2.72 0.64
C GLN A 189 12.68 2.50 -0.37
N TRP A 190 12.50 3.04 -1.57
CA TRP A 190 13.49 3.08 -2.63
C TRP A 190 13.05 4.00 -3.77
N SER A 191 14.00 4.52 -4.53
CA SER A 191 13.76 5.21 -5.80
C SER A 191 14.62 4.59 -6.89
N PHE A 192 14.09 4.52 -8.12
CA PHE A 192 14.81 3.89 -9.23
C PHE A 192 16.18 4.53 -9.47
N ASP A 193 16.22 5.86 -9.48
CA ASP A 193 17.42 6.65 -9.79
C ASP A 193 18.53 6.50 -8.75
N THR A 194 18.18 6.18 -7.50
CA THR A 194 19.20 6.01 -6.43
C THR A 194 19.63 4.56 -6.27
N VAL A 195 18.77 3.59 -6.63
CA VAL A 195 19.02 2.17 -6.40
C VAL A 195 19.52 1.46 -7.67
N PHE A 196 18.84 1.69 -8.80
CA PHE A 196 19.08 0.91 -10.03
C PHE A 196 19.70 1.70 -11.16
N ALA A 197 19.59 3.04 -11.19
CA ALA A 197 20.26 3.82 -12.21
C ALA A 197 21.77 3.86 -11.98
N GLY A 198 22.55 4.07 -13.05
CA GLY A 198 24.00 4.21 -12.96
C GLY A 198 24.75 3.34 -13.97
N GLU A 199 26.05 3.15 -13.70
CA GLU A 199 26.95 2.40 -14.55
C GLU A 199 26.91 0.90 -14.25
N TYR A 200 26.88 0.10 -15.31
CA TYR A 200 26.88 -1.36 -15.25
C TYR A 200 27.86 -1.94 -16.26
N ASP A 201 28.28 -3.15 -15.98
CA ASP A 201 28.91 -4.03 -16.95
C ASP A 201 27.90 -5.08 -17.43
N TRP A 202 27.54 -5.06 -18.71
CA TRP A 202 26.83 -6.16 -19.37
C TRP A 202 27.80 -7.28 -19.62
N SER A 203 27.72 -8.32 -18.84
CA SER A 203 28.66 -9.44 -18.81
C SER A 203 28.01 -10.77 -19.16
N GLY A 204 28.84 -11.78 -19.46
CA GLY A 204 28.45 -13.16 -19.62
C GLY A 204 29.65 -14.04 -19.91
N THR A 205 29.41 -15.34 -20.10
CA THR A 205 30.45 -16.32 -20.40
C THR A 205 30.49 -16.66 -21.90
N THR A 206 31.66 -16.96 -22.44
CA THR A 206 31.80 -17.28 -23.88
C THR A 206 31.24 -18.65 -24.30
N THR A 207 30.98 -19.51 -23.31
CA THR A 207 30.32 -20.82 -23.47
C THR A 207 29.34 -21.04 -22.33
N ALA A 208 28.38 -21.92 -22.49
CA ALA A 208 27.34 -22.18 -21.46
C ALA A 208 27.91 -22.62 -20.11
N SER A 209 29.04 -23.32 -20.11
CA SER A 209 29.76 -23.77 -18.91
C SER A 209 31.12 -23.07 -18.72
N GLY A 210 31.39 -22.04 -19.51
CA GLY A 210 32.70 -21.38 -19.56
C GLY A 210 32.94 -20.43 -18.39
N THR A 211 34.20 -20.23 -18.06
CA THR A 211 34.64 -19.29 -17.04
C THR A 211 35.13 -17.94 -17.60
N VAL A 212 35.40 -17.90 -18.93
CA VAL A 212 35.90 -16.68 -19.58
C VAL A 212 34.75 -15.68 -19.69
N LYS A 213 34.81 -14.63 -18.89
CA LYS A 213 33.86 -13.52 -18.94
C LYS A 213 34.21 -12.52 -20.05
N LYS A 214 33.18 -11.99 -20.67
CA LYS A 214 33.25 -10.84 -21.58
C LYS A 214 32.27 -9.80 -21.06
N SER A 215 32.65 -8.54 -21.12
CA SER A 215 31.79 -7.46 -20.68
C SER A 215 31.85 -6.28 -21.62
N MET A 216 30.80 -5.46 -21.60
CA MET A 216 30.79 -4.14 -22.19
C MET A 216 30.08 -3.16 -21.22
N PRO A 217 30.54 -1.90 -21.16
CA PRO A 217 29.92 -0.92 -20.31
C PRO A 217 28.56 -0.48 -20.86
N VAL A 218 27.62 -0.32 -19.96
CA VAL A 218 26.28 0.25 -20.21
C VAL A 218 25.90 1.18 -19.07
N THR A 219 24.93 2.07 -19.30
CA THR A 219 24.31 2.85 -18.22
C THR A 219 22.81 2.59 -18.18
N ILE A 220 22.25 2.52 -16.99
CA ILE A 220 20.81 2.45 -16.75
C ILE A 220 20.33 3.84 -16.35
N SER A 221 19.30 4.35 -17.02
CA SER A 221 18.73 5.69 -16.76
C SER A 221 17.30 5.81 -17.27
N ASP A 222 16.74 7.02 -17.15
CA ASP A 222 15.47 7.44 -17.76
C ASP A 222 14.29 6.54 -17.38
N TYR A 223 14.13 6.28 -16.10
CA TYR A 223 12.96 5.53 -15.62
C TYR A 223 11.69 6.37 -15.71
N ASP A 224 10.74 5.88 -16.50
CA ASP A 224 9.40 6.42 -16.63
C ASP A 224 8.43 5.56 -15.81
N ALA A 225 8.05 6.03 -14.63
CA ALA A 225 7.19 5.29 -13.71
C ALA A 225 5.76 5.11 -14.24
N GLU A 226 5.26 6.04 -15.07
CA GLU A 226 3.91 5.94 -15.67
C GLU A 226 3.84 4.82 -16.71
N LYS A 227 4.90 4.64 -17.49
CA LYS A 227 5.00 3.58 -18.49
C LYS A 227 5.62 2.28 -17.95
N GLY A 228 6.26 2.34 -16.78
CA GLY A 228 7.00 1.20 -16.23
C GLY A 228 8.17 0.78 -17.11
N ILE A 229 8.94 1.72 -17.66
CA ILE A 229 10.09 1.46 -18.54
C ILE A 229 11.32 2.24 -18.10
N PHE A 230 12.50 1.70 -18.39
CA PHE A 230 13.76 2.45 -18.30
C PHE A 230 14.66 2.18 -19.51
N ARG A 231 15.78 2.92 -19.60
CA ARG A 231 16.75 2.76 -20.69
C ARG A 231 18.01 2.07 -20.23
N ILE A 232 18.48 1.15 -21.07
CA ILE A 232 19.86 0.65 -21.05
C ILE A 232 20.59 1.29 -22.21
N ASN A 233 21.51 2.21 -21.91
CA ASN A 233 22.30 2.94 -22.90
C ASN A 233 23.64 2.25 -23.11
N PHE A 234 24.02 2.06 -24.37
CA PHE A 234 25.28 1.42 -24.74
C PHE A 234 26.35 2.48 -24.94
N THR A 235 27.34 2.48 -24.09
CA THR A 235 28.46 3.46 -24.13
C THR A 235 29.64 3.02 -24.99
N ASN A 236 29.52 1.83 -25.60
CA ASN A 236 30.56 1.30 -26.48
C ASN A 236 30.41 1.84 -27.91
N ASN A 237 31.44 2.44 -28.46
CA ASN A 237 31.47 3.02 -29.81
C ASN A 237 31.06 2.04 -30.93
N SER A 238 31.23 0.72 -30.74
CA SER A 238 30.79 -0.29 -31.70
C SER A 238 29.27 -0.39 -31.82
N MET A 239 28.53 0.06 -30.82
CA MET A 239 27.06 0.06 -30.81
C MET A 239 26.45 1.27 -31.53
N GLY A 240 27.26 2.22 -31.99
CA GLY A 240 26.78 3.48 -32.55
C GLY A 240 26.50 4.54 -31.49
N GLU A 241 26.50 5.80 -31.94
CA GLU A 241 26.22 6.92 -31.04
C GLU A 241 24.75 6.93 -30.61
N GLY A 242 24.51 7.07 -29.31
CA GLY A 242 23.15 7.14 -28.75
C GLY A 242 22.36 5.82 -28.83
N ALA A 243 23.02 4.69 -29.01
CA ALA A 243 22.36 3.38 -29.00
C ALA A 243 21.80 3.06 -27.61
N TYR A 244 20.52 2.72 -27.55
CA TYR A 244 19.84 2.35 -26.29
C TYR A 244 18.74 1.34 -26.54
N MET A 245 18.26 0.70 -25.49
CA MET A 245 16.99 -0.02 -25.50
C MET A 245 16.12 0.40 -24.33
N GLU A 246 14.83 0.48 -24.58
CA GLU A 246 13.82 0.64 -23.55
C GLU A 246 13.34 -0.75 -23.13
N VAL A 247 13.29 -0.96 -21.82
CA VAL A 247 12.89 -2.26 -21.27
C VAL A 247 11.78 -2.07 -20.23
N PRO A 248 10.71 -2.88 -20.29
CA PRO A 248 9.67 -2.90 -19.27
C PRO A 248 10.24 -3.36 -17.92
N PHE A 249 9.85 -2.66 -16.86
CA PHE A 249 10.29 -2.92 -15.49
C PHE A 249 9.09 -3.11 -14.56
N ASP A 250 9.12 -4.17 -13.81
CA ASP A 250 8.18 -4.47 -12.74
C ASP A 250 8.78 -4.05 -11.39
N PRO A 251 8.25 -2.99 -10.76
CA PRO A 251 8.76 -2.47 -9.49
C PRO A 251 8.48 -3.38 -8.28
N ASP A 252 7.53 -4.32 -8.39
CA ASP A 252 7.18 -5.23 -7.28
C ASP A 252 8.17 -6.39 -7.17
N THR A 253 8.70 -6.82 -8.31
CA THR A 253 9.66 -7.93 -8.38
C THR A 253 11.08 -7.50 -8.73
N PHE A 254 11.30 -6.20 -8.99
CA PHE A 254 12.56 -5.63 -9.51
C PHE A 254 13.05 -6.34 -10.77
N THR A 255 12.11 -6.73 -11.63
CA THR A 255 12.40 -7.51 -12.83
C THR A 255 12.13 -6.68 -14.08
N PHE A 256 13.05 -6.71 -15.02
CA PHE A 256 12.82 -6.18 -16.36
C PHE A 256 12.90 -7.29 -17.42
N THR A 257 12.27 -7.05 -18.56
CA THR A 257 12.25 -8.02 -19.66
C THR A 257 12.82 -7.42 -20.93
N MET A 258 13.59 -8.22 -21.65
CA MET A 258 14.14 -7.90 -22.96
C MET A 258 13.51 -8.80 -24.01
N SER A 259 13.12 -8.21 -25.15
CA SER A 259 12.58 -8.96 -26.28
C SER A 259 13.65 -9.18 -27.34
N ALA A 260 13.62 -10.33 -27.99
CA ALA A 260 14.35 -10.52 -29.23
C ALA A 260 13.83 -9.57 -30.32
N GLY A 261 14.66 -9.23 -31.29
CA GLY A 261 14.27 -8.37 -32.41
C GLY A 261 14.02 -6.91 -32.06
N GLN A 262 14.39 -6.45 -30.87
CA GLN A 262 14.27 -5.06 -30.47
C GLN A 262 15.36 -4.23 -31.15
N TYR A 263 14.96 -3.10 -31.76
CA TYR A 263 15.88 -2.13 -32.34
C TYR A 263 16.64 -1.40 -31.24
N ILE A 264 17.98 -1.26 -31.44
CA ILE A 264 18.90 -0.65 -30.48
C ILE A 264 19.45 0.68 -31.00
N GLY A 265 19.74 0.76 -32.28
CA GLY A 265 20.38 1.93 -32.89
C GLY A 265 21.00 1.63 -34.25
N GLU A 266 21.76 2.59 -34.76
CA GLU A 266 22.45 2.52 -36.03
C GLU A 266 23.96 2.64 -35.86
N THR A 267 24.68 2.01 -36.77
CA THR A 267 26.14 2.14 -36.86
C THR A 267 26.58 2.11 -38.33
N VAL A 268 27.85 2.34 -38.58
CA VAL A 268 28.43 2.20 -39.93
C VAL A 268 29.30 0.96 -39.99
N TYR A 269 28.97 0.08 -40.90
CA TYR A 269 29.78 -1.11 -41.15
C TYR A 269 30.24 -1.17 -42.61
N LYS A 270 31.55 -1.23 -42.86
CA LYS A 270 32.17 -1.22 -44.20
C LYS A 270 31.64 -0.09 -45.10
N ASN A 271 31.56 1.14 -44.52
CA ASN A 271 31.08 2.36 -45.16
C ASN A 271 29.58 2.35 -45.57
N ALA A 272 28.77 1.48 -45.00
CA ALA A 272 27.32 1.44 -45.21
C ALA A 272 26.57 1.50 -43.86
N PRO A 273 25.38 2.13 -43.83
CA PRO A 273 24.53 2.08 -42.65
C PRO A 273 24.19 0.63 -42.28
N ALA A 274 24.17 0.35 -41.00
CA ALA A 274 23.75 -0.95 -40.45
C ALA A 274 22.93 -0.70 -39.18
N TYR A 275 21.93 -1.55 -38.98
CA TYR A 275 20.93 -1.45 -37.93
C TYR A 275 21.17 -2.55 -36.89
N ILE A 276 21.11 -2.19 -35.63
CA ILE A 276 21.42 -3.08 -34.51
C ILE A 276 20.15 -3.60 -33.90
N TYR A 277 20.05 -4.90 -33.75
CA TYR A 277 18.92 -5.58 -33.13
C TYR A 277 19.35 -6.57 -32.07
N THR A 278 18.50 -6.74 -31.04
CA THR A 278 18.67 -7.82 -30.06
C THR A 278 18.45 -9.17 -30.70
N MET A 279 19.31 -10.10 -30.36
CA MET A 279 19.22 -11.52 -30.73
C MET A 279 19.17 -12.35 -29.46
N VAL A 280 18.29 -13.32 -29.45
CA VAL A 280 18.19 -14.29 -28.36
C VAL A 280 18.65 -15.65 -28.89
N TYR A 281 19.38 -16.40 -28.09
CA TYR A 281 19.80 -17.74 -28.47
C TYR A 281 19.64 -18.75 -27.32
N GLY A 282 19.46 -20.02 -27.70
CA GLY A 282 19.31 -21.15 -26.82
C GLY A 282 19.21 -22.45 -27.57
N GLY A 283 19.72 -23.56 -27.02
CA GLY A 283 19.66 -24.88 -27.62
C GLY A 283 20.25 -24.97 -29.05
N GLY A 284 21.26 -24.15 -29.36
CA GLY A 284 21.87 -24.10 -30.70
C GLY A 284 21.13 -23.25 -31.73
N TYR A 285 20.04 -22.61 -31.36
CA TYR A 285 19.20 -21.75 -32.21
C TYR A 285 19.35 -20.28 -31.86
N ILE A 286 19.02 -19.44 -32.83
CA ILE A 286 19.06 -17.98 -32.73
C ILE A 286 17.73 -17.44 -33.26
N THR A 287 17.17 -16.45 -32.58
CA THR A 287 15.93 -15.80 -33.01
C THR A 287 15.99 -14.30 -32.79
N TRP A 288 15.19 -13.58 -33.59
CA TRP A 288 14.81 -12.17 -33.40
C TRP A 288 13.28 -11.99 -33.35
N ASP A 289 12.57 -13.07 -33.06
CA ASP A 289 11.12 -13.05 -32.85
C ASP A 289 10.80 -12.31 -31.56
N ALA A 290 10.06 -11.19 -31.65
CA ALA A 290 9.76 -10.31 -30.55
C ALA A 290 8.85 -10.96 -29.45
N SER A 291 8.23 -12.10 -29.76
CA SER A 291 7.49 -12.87 -28.76
C SER A 291 8.42 -13.58 -27.76
N ILE A 292 9.69 -13.79 -28.13
CA ILE A 292 10.67 -14.45 -27.28
C ILE A 292 11.35 -13.43 -26.39
N LYS A 293 11.25 -13.64 -25.08
CA LYS A 293 11.70 -12.72 -24.04
C LYS A 293 12.63 -13.40 -23.04
N ALA A 294 13.51 -12.60 -22.46
CA ALA A 294 14.35 -12.96 -21.32
C ALA A 294 14.06 -12.00 -20.17
N ALA A 295 13.96 -12.49 -18.96
CA ALA A 295 13.84 -11.68 -17.77
C ALA A 295 15.20 -11.49 -17.07
N PHE A 296 15.31 -10.37 -16.35
CA PHE A 296 16.46 -10.00 -15.53
C PHE A 296 15.94 -9.43 -14.21
N THR A 297 16.32 -10.02 -13.10
CA THR A 297 15.88 -9.54 -11.77
C THR A 297 17.04 -8.91 -11.05
N PHE A 298 16.89 -7.65 -10.64
CA PHE A 298 17.87 -6.98 -9.80
C PHE A 298 17.91 -7.63 -8.42
N THR A 299 19.10 -8.03 -8.03
CA THR A 299 19.38 -8.68 -6.75
C THR A 299 20.54 -7.96 -6.09
N LEU A 300 20.41 -7.66 -4.80
CA LEU A 300 21.50 -7.10 -4.01
C LEU A 300 22.54 -8.19 -3.73
N ASP A 301 23.79 -7.92 -4.05
CA ASP A 301 24.92 -8.74 -3.60
C ASP A 301 25.31 -8.28 -2.17
N PRO A 302 25.14 -9.12 -1.17
CA PRO A 302 25.40 -8.75 0.22
C PRO A 302 26.89 -8.53 0.53
N GLU A 303 27.80 -9.07 -0.30
CA GLU A 303 29.24 -8.92 -0.10
C GLU A 303 29.75 -7.55 -0.62
N THR A 304 29.22 -7.11 -1.76
CA THR A 304 29.66 -5.86 -2.39
C THR A 304 28.72 -4.68 -2.10
N GLY A 305 27.50 -4.94 -1.67
CA GLY A 305 26.45 -3.93 -1.51
C GLY A 305 25.95 -3.33 -2.83
N LYS A 306 26.21 -3.98 -3.96
CA LYS A 306 25.84 -3.54 -5.31
C LYS A 306 24.78 -4.45 -5.91
N TYR A 307 24.00 -3.93 -6.85
CA TYR A 307 23.01 -4.73 -7.55
C TYR A 307 23.60 -5.42 -8.76
N TYR A 308 23.10 -6.61 -9.03
CA TYR A 308 23.29 -7.31 -10.29
C TYR A 308 21.94 -7.80 -10.82
N ALA A 309 21.81 -7.94 -12.14
CA ALA A 309 20.62 -8.51 -12.75
C ALA A 309 21.03 -9.65 -13.68
N ALA A 310 20.68 -10.88 -13.32
CA ALA A 310 21.02 -12.08 -14.09
C ALA A 310 19.89 -12.51 -15.02
N LEU A 311 20.24 -12.98 -16.20
CA LEU A 311 19.31 -13.55 -17.17
C LEU A 311 18.59 -14.77 -16.58
N LYS A 312 17.26 -14.76 -16.72
CA LYS A 312 16.38 -15.87 -16.40
C LYS A 312 15.49 -16.17 -17.59
N ASP A 313 15.44 -17.42 -18.01
CA ASP A 313 14.46 -17.88 -18.97
C ASP A 313 13.06 -17.88 -18.34
N ILE A 314 12.07 -17.41 -19.09
CA ILE A 314 10.66 -17.31 -18.66
C ILE A 314 9.72 -18.13 -19.54
N GLY A 315 10.26 -19.11 -20.28
CA GLY A 315 9.47 -20.08 -21.03
C GLY A 315 8.75 -19.52 -22.25
N THR A 316 9.16 -18.37 -22.80
CA THR A 316 8.47 -17.76 -23.96
C THR A 316 8.84 -18.40 -25.29
N TRP A 317 9.90 -19.23 -25.37
CA TRP A 317 10.36 -19.86 -26.60
C TRP A 317 9.77 -21.25 -26.75
N LEU A 318 8.88 -21.42 -27.74
CA LEU A 318 8.14 -22.66 -28.01
C LEU A 318 7.49 -23.20 -26.72
N GLU A 319 6.74 -22.34 -26.02
CA GLU A 319 6.02 -22.69 -24.78
C GLU A 319 6.91 -23.36 -23.71
N GLY A 320 8.21 -22.96 -23.67
CA GLY A 320 9.19 -23.50 -22.72
C GLY A 320 9.98 -24.72 -23.20
N GLU A 321 9.70 -25.27 -24.39
CA GLU A 321 10.50 -26.37 -24.96
C GLU A 321 11.93 -25.95 -25.26
N ARG A 322 12.18 -24.64 -25.42
CA ARG A 322 13.51 -24.10 -25.67
C ARG A 322 13.87 -23.02 -24.65
N VAL A 323 14.98 -23.23 -23.99
CA VAL A 323 15.49 -22.33 -22.94
C VAL A 323 16.29 -21.18 -23.57
N VAL A 324 16.01 -19.96 -23.19
CA VAL A 324 16.82 -18.79 -23.48
C VAL A 324 18.11 -18.85 -22.66
N SER A 325 19.24 -18.93 -23.36
CA SER A 325 20.57 -19.06 -22.73
C SER A 325 21.40 -17.78 -22.79
N GLY A 326 21.00 -16.81 -23.61
CA GLY A 326 21.68 -15.54 -23.70
C GLY A 326 21.08 -14.58 -24.73
N VAL A 327 21.50 -13.32 -24.58
CA VAL A 327 21.13 -12.18 -25.43
C VAL A 327 22.42 -11.58 -25.99
N TYR A 328 22.41 -11.20 -27.25
CA TYR A 328 23.51 -10.47 -27.92
C TYR A 328 22.96 -9.55 -29.01
N PHE A 329 23.82 -8.80 -29.68
CA PHE A 329 23.43 -7.80 -30.66
C PHE A 329 24.05 -8.11 -32.03
N GLU A 330 23.23 -8.00 -33.07
CA GLU A 330 23.64 -8.34 -34.45
C GLU A 330 23.22 -7.23 -35.42
N LEU A 331 23.98 -7.11 -36.54
CA LEU A 331 23.75 -6.13 -37.58
C LEU A 331 22.80 -6.65 -38.67
N PHE A 332 21.95 -5.71 -39.13
CA PHE A 332 21.05 -5.88 -40.26
C PHE A 332 21.28 -4.79 -41.29
N LYS A 333 21.07 -5.11 -42.60
CA LYS A 333 21.26 -4.15 -43.70
C LYS A 333 20.15 -3.10 -43.84
N ALA A 334 19.02 -3.34 -43.24
CA ALA A 334 17.87 -2.45 -43.28
C ALA A 334 17.22 -2.39 -41.90
N ASN A 335 16.44 -1.34 -41.63
CA ASN A 335 15.69 -1.15 -40.39
C ASN A 335 14.49 -2.11 -40.31
N SER A 336 14.77 -3.40 -40.48
CA SER A 336 13.85 -4.51 -40.21
C SER A 336 14.65 -5.80 -40.01
N PRO A 337 14.41 -6.57 -38.93
CA PRO A 337 15.15 -7.79 -38.64
C PRO A 337 14.55 -8.97 -39.43
N THR A 338 15.00 -9.16 -40.65
CA THR A 338 14.59 -10.30 -41.53
C THR A 338 15.77 -11.16 -41.91
N SER A 339 15.53 -12.41 -42.31
CA SER A 339 16.57 -13.31 -42.78
C SER A 339 17.35 -12.77 -43.98
N ALA A 340 16.68 -12.01 -44.88
CA ALA A 340 17.29 -11.40 -46.06
C ALA A 340 18.22 -10.23 -45.70
N ASN A 341 17.90 -9.49 -44.65
CA ASN A 341 18.66 -8.32 -44.18
C ASN A 341 19.73 -8.68 -43.17
N ARG A 342 19.70 -9.87 -42.58
CA ARG A 342 20.62 -10.30 -41.54
C ARG A 342 22.06 -10.41 -42.07
N MET A 343 22.99 -9.71 -41.44
CA MET A 343 24.39 -9.70 -41.84
C MET A 343 25.21 -10.84 -41.22
N LYS A 344 24.70 -11.51 -40.18
CA LYS A 344 25.40 -12.50 -39.35
C LYS A 344 26.68 -11.95 -38.70
N ILE A 345 26.70 -10.66 -38.43
CA ILE A 345 27.78 -9.94 -37.77
C ILE A 345 27.35 -9.53 -36.39
N SER A 346 27.93 -10.16 -35.40
CA SER A 346 27.75 -9.79 -34.00
C SER A 346 28.65 -8.61 -33.66
N ILE A 347 28.08 -7.54 -33.13
CA ILE A 347 28.83 -6.36 -32.63
C ILE A 347 29.18 -6.47 -31.15
N SER A 348 28.54 -7.39 -30.44
CA SER A 348 28.96 -7.82 -29.12
C SER A 348 29.41 -9.27 -29.17
N THR A 349 30.26 -9.67 -28.25
CA THR A 349 30.57 -11.10 -28.10
C THR A 349 29.29 -11.82 -27.68
N LYS A 350 28.97 -12.94 -28.36
CA LYS A 350 27.91 -13.85 -27.90
C LYS A 350 28.30 -14.37 -26.53
N VAL A 351 27.49 -14.12 -25.56
CA VAL A 351 27.72 -14.55 -24.19
C VAL A 351 26.49 -15.30 -23.66
N TYR A 352 26.75 -16.34 -22.91
CA TYR A 352 25.76 -17.13 -22.18
C TYR A 352 25.59 -16.52 -20.78
N ASN A 353 24.44 -16.77 -20.18
CA ASN A 353 24.17 -16.37 -18.81
C ASN A 353 24.47 -14.88 -18.57
N ASN A 354 23.85 -14.04 -19.40
CA ASN A 354 24.04 -12.59 -19.28
C ASN A 354 23.74 -12.09 -17.88
N VAL A 355 24.57 -11.17 -17.42
CA VAL A 355 24.40 -10.49 -16.16
C VAL A 355 24.80 -9.02 -16.31
N LEU A 356 23.98 -8.11 -15.80
CA LEU A 356 24.36 -6.72 -15.55
C LEU A 356 24.92 -6.63 -14.14
N ILE A 357 26.08 -6.03 -13.99
CA ILE A 357 26.75 -5.87 -12.69
C ILE A 357 26.98 -4.37 -12.46
N GLN A 358 26.39 -3.82 -11.42
CA GLN A 358 26.55 -2.41 -11.02
C GLN A 358 28.01 -2.13 -10.64
N LYS A 359 28.52 -0.95 -11.05
CA LYS A 359 29.90 -0.53 -10.77
C LYS A 359 30.06 0.26 -9.48
#